data_0adb435fb35ce5f48dda4c20d9eea1c3
#
_entry.id   0adb435fb35ce5f48dda4c20d9eea1c3
#
_cell.length_a   1.000
_cell.length_b   1.000
_cell.length_c   1.000
_cell.angle_alpha   90.00
_cell.angle_beta   90.00
_cell.angle_gamma   90.00
#
_symmetry.space_group_name_H-M   'P 1'
#
loop_
_entity.id
_entity.type
_entity.pdbx_description
1 polymer ?
#
loop_
_entity_poly.entity_id
_entity_poly.type
_entity_poly.pdbx_seq_one_letter_code
_entity_poly.pdbx_strand_id
1 'polypeptide(L)'
;MIVKDEAHIIERCLNSVKPLIDKIVIVDTGSSDNTIKVIHSWMEKENIGGTVIKEEWKNFAHNRSSALEHARQMGCDYSLMIDADEILNFSKNFNPVNFKCSLDRDYYLIPTKSTNAFYFRPTLTSNKKDFSYKAPVHEYLETPDEALSANVNHETEFWNTAIQDSARNQDPQKFQKDAKLLEDALKTEEDEFLRARYTFYLAQSYRDSENPYFALKFYLERVEMGFWEEEKYISYFKAGQLMEQLDYSEDSIISTFLMAQECNPNRAEALCSVVRYCRTHGRNHLGYILGKEGLNKKFNEDFLFAEMWVYDWGMADEFSIAAYWSGHHRESYEVCRKLLENPKVPLDHMPRLNENIGFAKDKLNLK
;
A
#
# COMPACT_ATOMS: atom_id res chain seq x y z
N MET A 1 -13.31 15.23 -7.17
CA MET A 1 -12.88 15.07 -5.77
C MET A 1 -14.09 14.85 -4.88
N ILE A 2 -13.97 14.09 -3.80
CA ILE A 2 -14.93 14.06 -2.69
C ILE A 2 -14.26 14.66 -1.45
N VAL A 3 -15.01 15.38 -0.61
CA VAL A 3 -14.47 16.05 0.59
C VAL A 3 -15.40 15.94 1.79
N LYS A 4 -14.82 15.99 2.99
CA LYS A 4 -15.52 16.18 4.26
C LYS A 4 -14.56 16.73 5.33
N ASP A 5 -14.85 17.95 5.84
CA ASP A 5 -14.08 18.60 6.91
C ASP A 5 -12.58 18.82 6.59
N GLU A 6 -12.27 19.28 5.37
CA GLU A 6 -10.92 19.46 4.83
C GLU A 6 -10.48 20.93 4.71
N ALA A 7 -11.12 21.86 5.45
CA ALA A 7 -10.84 23.30 5.35
C ALA A 7 -9.36 23.66 5.56
N HIS A 8 -8.63 22.88 6.36
CA HIS A 8 -7.23 23.11 6.73
C HIS A 8 -6.22 22.75 5.62
N ILE A 9 -6.60 21.93 4.64
CA ILE A 9 -5.69 21.41 3.60
C ILE A 9 -6.18 21.61 2.18
N ILE A 10 -7.48 21.79 1.96
CA ILE A 10 -8.08 21.79 0.61
C ILE A 10 -7.47 22.85 -0.31
N GLU A 11 -7.15 24.07 0.18
CA GLU A 11 -6.54 25.11 -0.65
C GLU A 11 -5.16 24.71 -1.16
N ARG A 12 -4.38 23.95 -0.36
CA ARG A 12 -3.07 23.41 -0.75
C ARG A 12 -3.22 22.45 -1.95
N CYS A 13 -4.16 21.51 -1.88
CA CYS A 13 -4.46 20.59 -2.96
C CYS A 13 -4.90 21.33 -4.23
N LEU A 14 -5.89 22.23 -4.13
CA LEU A 14 -6.42 23.00 -5.26
C LEU A 14 -5.32 23.86 -5.93
N ASN A 15 -4.45 24.50 -5.16
CA ASN A 15 -3.31 25.24 -5.70
C ASN A 15 -2.34 24.34 -6.47
N SER A 16 -2.14 23.09 -6.01
CA SER A 16 -1.24 22.16 -6.66
C SER A 16 -1.75 21.67 -8.02
N VAL A 17 -3.04 21.51 -8.19
CA VAL A 17 -3.63 21.02 -9.45
C VAL A 17 -3.96 22.15 -10.44
N LYS A 18 -3.99 23.41 -9.98
CA LYS A 18 -4.35 24.59 -10.79
C LYS A 18 -3.67 24.64 -12.16
N PRO A 19 -2.36 24.35 -12.32
CA PRO A 19 -1.72 24.40 -13.64
C PRO A 19 -2.30 23.43 -14.67
N LEU A 20 -2.94 22.36 -14.22
CA LEU A 20 -3.42 21.27 -15.07
C LEU A 20 -4.93 21.34 -15.37
N ILE A 21 -5.73 21.91 -14.47
CA ILE A 21 -7.20 21.86 -14.53
C ILE A 21 -7.82 23.08 -15.22
N ASP A 22 -8.98 22.87 -15.85
CA ASP A 22 -9.79 23.96 -16.44
C ASP A 22 -11.07 24.22 -15.62
N LYS A 23 -11.58 23.17 -14.95
CA LYS A 23 -12.78 23.21 -14.11
C LYS A 23 -12.61 22.29 -12.91
N ILE A 24 -13.43 22.51 -11.88
CA ILE A 24 -13.48 21.61 -10.73
C ILE A 24 -14.90 21.08 -10.49
N VAL A 25 -14.97 19.83 -10.04
CA VAL A 25 -16.18 19.20 -9.47
C VAL A 25 -15.82 18.64 -8.12
N ILE A 26 -16.48 19.11 -7.09
CA ILE A 26 -16.28 18.68 -5.71
C ILE A 26 -17.61 18.23 -5.14
N VAL A 27 -17.64 16.98 -4.66
CA VAL A 27 -18.78 16.42 -3.93
C VAL A 27 -18.46 16.52 -2.44
N ASP A 28 -19.18 17.39 -1.75
CA ASP A 28 -19.14 17.53 -0.29
C ASP A 28 -20.08 16.52 0.34
N THR A 29 -19.52 15.63 1.17
CA THR A 29 -20.24 14.53 1.80
C THR A 29 -20.68 14.83 3.24
N GLY A 30 -20.88 16.12 3.53
CA GLY A 30 -21.41 16.59 4.81
C GLY A 30 -20.35 17.26 5.69
N SER A 31 -19.60 18.21 5.12
CA SER A 31 -18.69 19.05 5.92
C SER A 31 -19.44 19.92 6.91
N SER A 32 -18.92 19.97 8.13
CA SER A 32 -19.41 20.82 9.22
C SER A 32 -18.53 22.05 9.46
N ASP A 33 -17.35 22.07 8.87
CA ASP A 33 -16.37 23.17 8.96
C ASP A 33 -16.50 24.17 7.80
N ASN A 34 -15.45 24.97 7.54
CA ASN A 34 -15.42 25.97 6.49
C ASN A 34 -15.00 25.41 5.11
N THR A 35 -14.94 24.10 4.89
CA THR A 35 -14.46 23.49 3.63
C THR A 35 -15.11 24.09 2.39
N ILE A 36 -16.44 24.11 2.33
CA ILE A 36 -17.19 24.65 1.18
C ILE A 36 -16.87 26.13 0.96
N LYS A 37 -16.78 26.93 2.03
CA LYS A 37 -16.45 28.33 1.94
C LYS A 37 -15.06 28.59 1.38
N VAL A 38 -14.07 27.81 1.82
CA VAL A 38 -12.68 27.87 1.32
C VAL A 38 -12.66 27.55 -0.17
N ILE A 39 -13.37 26.50 -0.61
CA ILE A 39 -13.45 26.11 -2.02
C ILE A 39 -14.04 27.23 -2.88
N HIS A 40 -15.19 27.81 -2.50
CA HIS A 40 -15.80 28.88 -3.25
C HIS A 40 -14.92 30.12 -3.32
N SER A 41 -14.29 30.52 -2.21
CA SER A 41 -13.35 31.64 -2.19
C SER A 41 -12.14 31.40 -3.10
N TRP A 42 -11.63 30.18 -3.15
CA TRP A 42 -10.55 29.80 -4.06
C TRP A 42 -10.98 29.86 -5.54
N MET A 43 -12.17 29.33 -5.86
CA MET A 43 -12.72 29.37 -7.22
C MET A 43 -12.84 30.81 -7.74
N GLU A 44 -13.37 31.70 -6.91
CA GLU A 44 -13.50 33.13 -7.25
C GLU A 44 -12.13 33.81 -7.43
N LYS A 45 -11.22 33.62 -6.48
CA LYS A 45 -9.85 34.17 -6.49
C LYS A 45 -9.07 33.74 -7.73
N GLU A 46 -9.14 32.47 -8.09
CA GLU A 46 -8.34 31.87 -9.17
C GLU A 46 -9.07 31.88 -10.53
N ASN A 47 -10.33 32.39 -10.56
CA ASN A 47 -11.20 32.45 -11.74
C ASN A 47 -11.34 31.08 -12.43
N ILE A 48 -11.46 30.00 -11.63
CA ILE A 48 -11.68 28.62 -12.10
C ILE A 48 -13.15 28.28 -11.95
N GLY A 49 -13.79 27.90 -13.06
CA GLY A 49 -15.19 27.47 -13.08
C GLY A 49 -15.37 26.07 -12.48
N GLY A 50 -16.61 25.75 -12.11
CA GLY A 50 -16.93 24.42 -11.60
C GLY A 50 -18.14 24.38 -10.70
N THR A 51 -18.31 23.31 -9.96
CA THR A 51 -19.44 23.13 -9.06
C THR A 51 -19.04 22.41 -7.78
N VAL A 52 -19.69 22.80 -6.68
CA VAL A 52 -19.65 22.11 -5.39
C VAL A 52 -21.03 21.52 -5.13
N ILE A 53 -21.12 20.21 -5.00
CA ILE A 53 -22.38 19.47 -4.87
C ILE A 53 -22.42 18.86 -3.47
N LYS A 54 -23.53 19.01 -2.77
CA LYS A 54 -23.77 18.35 -1.49
C LYS A 54 -24.47 17.04 -1.72
N GLU A 55 -23.83 15.95 -1.28
CA GLU A 55 -24.41 14.62 -1.29
C GLU A 55 -24.29 13.96 0.07
N GLU A 56 -25.24 13.07 0.36
CA GLU A 56 -25.13 12.23 1.53
C GLU A 56 -23.98 11.22 1.35
N TRP A 57 -23.20 11.02 2.41
CA TRP A 57 -22.19 9.97 2.45
C TRP A 57 -22.87 8.60 2.41
N LYS A 58 -22.45 7.76 1.45
CA LYS A 58 -22.81 6.33 1.40
C LYS A 58 -21.57 5.45 1.58
N ASN A 59 -20.62 5.56 0.68
CA ASN A 59 -19.30 4.93 0.74
C ASN A 59 -18.37 5.57 -0.30
N PHE A 60 -17.09 5.22 -0.28
CA PHE A 60 -16.10 5.81 -1.18
C PHE A 60 -16.42 5.56 -2.65
N ALA A 61 -16.73 4.33 -3.05
CA ALA A 61 -17.02 3.99 -4.44
C ALA A 61 -18.23 4.78 -4.97
N HIS A 62 -19.32 4.86 -4.20
CA HIS A 62 -20.52 5.57 -4.60
C HIS A 62 -20.23 7.08 -4.82
N ASN A 63 -19.66 7.74 -3.81
CA ASN A 63 -19.47 9.18 -3.90
C ASN A 63 -18.36 9.58 -4.90
N ARG A 64 -17.31 8.73 -5.11
CA ARG A 64 -16.33 8.97 -6.19
C ARG A 64 -16.93 8.74 -7.58
N SER A 65 -17.76 7.72 -7.75
CA SER A 65 -18.47 7.49 -9.02
C SER A 65 -19.43 8.62 -9.33
N SER A 66 -20.17 9.13 -8.34
CA SER A 66 -20.99 10.32 -8.48
C SER A 66 -20.17 11.55 -8.89
N ALA A 67 -19.00 11.77 -8.26
CA ALA A 67 -18.11 12.87 -8.63
C ALA A 67 -17.61 12.76 -10.09
N LEU A 68 -17.32 11.55 -10.57
CA LEU A 68 -16.95 11.32 -11.98
C LEU A 68 -18.12 11.60 -12.92
N GLU A 69 -19.34 11.17 -12.56
CA GLU A 69 -20.53 11.43 -13.37
C GLU A 69 -20.81 12.93 -13.52
N HIS A 70 -20.73 13.68 -12.43
CA HIS A 70 -20.86 15.13 -12.48
C HIS A 70 -19.73 15.77 -13.31
N ALA A 71 -18.49 15.24 -13.25
CA ALA A 71 -17.38 15.75 -14.06
C ALA A 71 -17.59 15.51 -15.56
N ARG A 72 -18.15 14.35 -15.97
CA ARG A 72 -18.52 14.08 -17.37
C ARG A 72 -19.50 15.13 -17.92
N GLN A 73 -20.46 15.57 -17.09
CA GLN A 73 -21.44 16.57 -17.47
C GLN A 73 -20.86 17.97 -17.62
N MET A 74 -19.64 18.24 -17.15
CA MET A 74 -18.99 19.55 -17.29
C MET A 74 -18.44 19.85 -18.70
N GLY A 75 -18.45 18.85 -19.60
CA GLY A 75 -17.98 19.01 -20.99
C GLY A 75 -16.46 19.11 -21.13
N CYS A 76 -15.70 18.55 -20.20
CA CYS A 76 -14.26 18.37 -20.31
C CYS A 76 -13.94 16.99 -20.92
N ASP A 77 -12.80 16.84 -21.58
CA ASP A 77 -12.40 15.58 -22.20
C ASP A 77 -11.93 14.54 -21.18
N TYR A 78 -11.29 14.98 -20.10
CA TYR A 78 -10.72 14.12 -19.04
C TYR A 78 -11.10 14.62 -17.65
N SER A 79 -11.14 13.68 -16.70
CA SER A 79 -11.32 13.92 -15.26
C SER A 79 -10.14 13.41 -14.47
N LEU A 80 -9.57 14.27 -13.61
CA LEU A 80 -8.55 13.88 -12.61
C LEU A 80 -9.22 13.69 -11.26
N MET A 81 -9.21 12.47 -10.72
CA MET A 81 -9.62 12.19 -9.36
C MET A 81 -8.42 12.37 -8.41
N ILE A 82 -8.53 13.29 -7.47
CA ILE A 82 -7.51 13.59 -6.47
C ILE A 82 -8.16 13.78 -5.10
N ASP A 83 -7.44 13.45 -4.03
CA ASP A 83 -7.89 13.63 -2.66
C ASP A 83 -7.38 14.94 -2.05
N ALA A 84 -8.09 15.47 -1.04
CA ALA A 84 -7.76 16.77 -0.45
C ALA A 84 -6.38 16.81 0.23
N ASP A 85 -5.89 15.66 0.70
CA ASP A 85 -4.58 15.47 1.32
C ASP A 85 -3.47 15.09 0.34
N GLU A 86 -3.71 15.29 -0.96
CA GLU A 86 -2.75 15.03 -2.02
C GLU A 86 -2.22 16.33 -2.64
N ILE A 87 -1.00 16.27 -3.17
CA ILE A 87 -0.34 17.38 -3.88
C ILE A 87 0.18 16.87 -5.22
N LEU A 88 -0.24 17.52 -6.30
CA LEU A 88 0.31 17.29 -7.62
C LEU A 88 1.62 18.09 -7.79
N ASN A 89 2.70 17.43 -8.11
CA ASN A 89 4.02 18.02 -8.30
C ASN A 89 4.41 17.93 -9.77
N PHE A 90 4.90 19.02 -10.33
CA PHE A 90 5.28 19.08 -11.74
C PHE A 90 6.79 19.10 -11.92
N SER A 91 7.27 18.45 -12.97
CA SER A 91 8.67 18.55 -13.37
C SER A 91 9.01 19.99 -13.79
N LYS A 92 10.29 20.35 -13.72
CA LYS A 92 10.74 21.73 -13.97
C LYS A 92 10.35 22.29 -15.34
N ASN A 93 10.26 21.41 -16.34
CA ASN A 93 9.97 21.77 -17.74
C ASN A 93 8.55 21.35 -18.17
N PHE A 94 7.66 21.01 -17.25
CA PHE A 94 6.32 20.59 -17.56
C PHE A 94 5.53 21.69 -18.29
N ASN A 95 4.90 21.30 -19.41
CA ASN A 95 4.00 22.18 -20.15
C ASN A 95 2.58 21.60 -20.14
N PRO A 96 1.65 22.18 -19.37
CA PRO A 96 0.29 21.63 -19.24
C PRO A 96 -0.51 21.65 -20.55
N VAL A 97 -0.26 22.60 -21.43
CA VAL A 97 -0.96 22.67 -22.73
C VAL A 97 -0.52 21.51 -23.63
N ASN A 98 0.80 21.29 -23.73
CA ASN A 98 1.32 20.18 -24.52
C ASN A 98 0.85 18.82 -23.97
N PHE A 99 0.87 18.66 -22.65
CA PHE A 99 0.38 17.46 -22.00
C PHE A 99 -1.10 17.20 -22.32
N LYS A 100 -1.97 18.18 -22.14
CA LYS A 100 -3.40 18.04 -22.47
C LYS A 100 -3.62 17.68 -23.94
N CYS A 101 -2.86 18.29 -24.86
CA CYS A 101 -2.93 17.98 -26.29
C CYS A 101 -2.42 16.56 -26.65
N SER A 102 -1.59 15.96 -25.82
CA SER A 102 -1.05 14.61 -26.05
C SER A 102 -1.92 13.47 -25.49
N LEU A 103 -2.98 13.80 -24.74
CA LEU A 103 -3.88 12.81 -24.17
C LEU A 103 -4.66 12.06 -25.24
N ASP A 104 -4.39 10.77 -25.42
CA ASP A 104 -4.97 9.90 -26.44
C ASP A 104 -5.43 8.54 -25.91
N ARG A 105 -5.29 8.29 -24.60
CA ARG A 105 -5.68 7.03 -23.96
C ARG A 105 -6.99 7.20 -23.18
N ASP A 106 -7.61 6.06 -22.88
CA ASP A 106 -8.85 6.04 -22.09
C ASP A 106 -8.60 6.39 -20.63
N TYR A 107 -7.44 5.99 -20.07
CA TYR A 107 -7.01 6.40 -18.75
C TYR A 107 -5.49 6.43 -18.59
N TYR A 108 -5.03 7.17 -17.58
CA TYR A 108 -3.61 7.29 -17.25
C TYR A 108 -3.37 6.94 -15.80
N LEU A 109 -2.30 6.17 -15.58
CA LEU A 109 -1.80 5.86 -14.25
C LEU A 109 -0.83 6.96 -13.81
N ILE A 110 -1.16 7.60 -12.70
CA ILE A 110 -0.33 8.69 -12.13
C ILE A 110 0.59 8.09 -11.08
N PRO A 111 1.93 8.31 -11.21
CA PRO A 111 2.89 7.92 -10.18
C PRO A 111 2.57 8.66 -8.89
N THR A 112 2.41 7.91 -7.80
CA THR A 112 2.05 8.43 -6.49
C THR A 112 3.12 8.05 -5.47
N LYS A 113 3.62 9.05 -4.75
CA LYS A 113 4.58 8.90 -3.66
C LYS A 113 3.86 9.06 -2.33
N SER A 114 4.12 8.16 -1.41
CA SER A 114 3.79 8.31 0.01
C SER A 114 5.06 8.19 0.85
N THR A 115 4.95 8.29 2.16
CA THR A 115 6.11 8.21 3.08
C THR A 115 6.95 6.94 2.84
N ASN A 116 6.30 5.81 2.55
CA ASN A 116 6.96 4.49 2.49
C ASN A 116 6.74 3.75 1.16
N ALA A 117 6.08 4.35 0.17
CA ALA A 117 5.72 3.66 -1.06
C ALA A 117 5.75 4.58 -2.28
N PHE A 118 6.09 3.98 -3.42
CA PHE A 118 5.94 4.56 -4.74
C PHE A 118 5.13 3.56 -5.59
N TYR A 119 4.01 4.02 -6.16
CA TYR A 119 3.10 3.18 -6.94
C TYR A 119 2.33 4.01 -7.96
N PHE A 120 1.70 3.34 -8.90
CA PHE A 120 0.89 3.98 -9.93
C PHE A 120 -0.60 3.82 -9.64
N ARG A 121 -1.39 4.91 -9.79
CA ARG A 121 -2.85 4.91 -9.61
C ARG A 121 -3.57 5.37 -10.88
N PRO A 122 -4.61 4.67 -11.32
CA PRO A 122 -5.46 5.08 -12.45
C PRO A 122 -6.42 6.19 -12.00
N THR A 123 -5.99 7.45 -12.04
CA THR A 123 -6.76 8.59 -11.50
C THR A 123 -7.09 9.67 -12.53
N LEU A 124 -6.51 9.61 -13.75
CA LEU A 124 -6.88 10.48 -14.86
C LEU A 124 -7.63 9.65 -15.91
N THR A 125 -8.91 9.95 -16.13
CA THR A 125 -9.81 9.14 -16.95
C THR A 125 -10.48 9.98 -18.04
N SER A 126 -10.65 9.40 -19.23
CA SER A 126 -11.40 10.01 -20.34
C SER A 126 -12.90 10.05 -20.00
N ASN A 127 -13.53 11.19 -20.20
CA ASN A 127 -14.98 11.36 -20.01
C ASN A 127 -15.81 10.72 -21.14
N LYS A 128 -15.16 10.16 -22.17
CA LYS A 128 -15.81 9.41 -23.26
C LYS A 128 -16.10 7.94 -22.92
N LYS A 129 -15.58 7.47 -21.78
CA LYS A 129 -15.75 6.08 -21.30
C LYS A 129 -16.44 6.10 -19.93
N ASP A 130 -17.12 5.02 -19.64
CA ASP A 130 -17.88 4.87 -18.40
C ASP A 130 -17.05 4.21 -17.31
N PHE A 131 -16.20 5.01 -16.66
CA PHE A 131 -15.44 4.60 -15.50
C PHE A 131 -16.27 4.74 -14.23
N SER A 132 -16.15 3.80 -13.31
CA SER A 132 -16.77 3.84 -12.00
C SER A 132 -15.83 3.29 -10.92
N TYR A 133 -16.11 3.59 -9.67
CA TYR A 133 -15.38 3.02 -8.53
C TYR A 133 -16.17 1.87 -7.93
N LYS A 134 -15.46 0.83 -7.48
CA LYS A 134 -15.99 -0.34 -6.78
C LYS A 134 -15.33 -0.46 -5.40
N ALA A 135 -16.00 -1.16 -4.51
CA ALA A 135 -15.68 -1.37 -3.10
C ALA A 135 -16.01 -0.18 -2.18
N PRO A 136 -16.60 -0.45 -0.98
CA PRO A 136 -17.07 0.61 -0.07
C PRO A 136 -15.92 1.40 0.56
N VAL A 137 -14.76 0.77 0.73
CA VAL A 137 -13.48 1.34 1.16
C VAL A 137 -12.36 0.54 0.47
N HIS A 138 -11.17 1.11 0.32
CA HIS A 138 -10.11 0.58 -0.55
C HIS A 138 -10.62 0.37 -1.99
N GLU A 139 -11.37 1.34 -2.42
CA GLU A 139 -12.00 1.37 -3.74
C GLU A 139 -10.95 1.38 -4.85
N TYR A 140 -11.32 0.77 -5.95
CA TYR A 140 -10.53 0.77 -7.16
C TYR A 140 -11.38 1.26 -8.35
N LEU A 141 -10.70 1.80 -9.34
CA LEU A 141 -11.34 2.22 -10.58
C LEU A 141 -11.64 0.98 -11.43
N GLU A 142 -12.92 0.68 -11.63
CA GLU A 142 -13.36 -0.30 -12.61
C GLU A 142 -13.16 0.29 -14.00
N THR A 143 -12.40 -0.40 -14.81
CA THR A 143 -12.09 0.04 -16.18
C THR A 143 -13.00 -0.70 -17.17
N PRO A 144 -13.59 0.00 -18.15
CA PRO A 144 -14.32 -0.65 -19.23
C PRO A 144 -13.45 -1.65 -19.99
N ASP A 145 -14.07 -2.69 -20.54
CA ASP A 145 -13.38 -3.65 -21.38
C ASP A 145 -12.63 -2.96 -22.52
N GLU A 146 -11.44 -3.46 -22.86
CA GLU A 146 -10.56 -2.93 -23.91
C GLU A 146 -10.13 -1.46 -23.71
N ALA A 147 -10.25 -0.90 -22.50
CA ALA A 147 -9.77 0.45 -22.22
C ALA A 147 -8.24 0.51 -22.29
N LEU A 148 -7.73 1.47 -23.06
CA LEU A 148 -6.30 1.67 -23.26
C LEU A 148 -5.71 2.59 -22.22
N SER A 149 -4.59 2.20 -21.62
CA SER A 149 -3.88 3.00 -20.62
C SER A 149 -2.50 3.46 -21.04
N ALA A 150 -1.98 4.46 -20.32
CA ALA A 150 -0.56 4.82 -20.32
C ALA A 150 -0.16 5.32 -18.92
N ASN A 151 1.14 5.32 -18.65
CA ASN A 151 1.70 5.89 -17.44
C ASN A 151 2.09 7.35 -17.66
N VAL A 152 1.78 8.21 -16.71
CA VAL A 152 2.37 9.57 -16.64
C VAL A 152 3.84 9.43 -16.23
N ASN A 153 4.71 10.16 -16.92
CA ASN A 153 6.15 10.14 -16.63
C ASN A 153 6.49 11.15 -15.52
N HIS A 154 6.92 10.66 -14.35
CA HIS A 154 7.24 11.51 -13.21
C HIS A 154 8.52 12.35 -13.38
N GLU A 155 9.41 11.98 -14.29
CA GLU A 155 10.65 12.73 -14.55
C GLU A 155 10.41 13.95 -15.46
N THR A 156 9.49 13.82 -16.42
CA THR A 156 9.25 14.84 -17.44
C THR A 156 7.88 15.55 -17.32
N GLU A 157 6.93 14.91 -16.64
CA GLU A 157 5.56 15.41 -16.51
C GLU A 157 5.22 15.75 -15.07
N PHE A 158 4.60 14.86 -14.33
CA PHE A 158 4.19 15.11 -12.94
C PHE A 158 4.00 13.81 -12.14
N TRP A 159 3.92 13.97 -10.83
CA TRP A 159 3.58 12.89 -9.88
C TRP A 159 2.69 13.43 -8.76
N ASN A 160 1.96 12.54 -8.15
CA ASN A 160 1.17 12.82 -6.96
C ASN A 160 1.96 12.52 -5.67
N THR A 161 1.75 13.31 -4.62
CA THR A 161 2.27 13.04 -3.27
C THR A 161 1.11 12.95 -2.30
N ALA A 162 0.91 11.79 -1.68
CA ALA A 162 -0.07 11.56 -0.65
C ALA A 162 0.55 11.89 0.73
N ILE A 163 0.04 12.95 1.37
CA ILE A 163 0.56 13.46 2.67
C ILE A 163 -0.11 12.76 3.85
N GLN A 164 -1.34 12.28 3.67
CA GLN A 164 -2.11 11.54 4.69
C GLN A 164 -2.49 12.38 5.92
N ASP A 165 -2.72 13.68 5.75
CA ASP A 165 -3.13 14.62 6.80
C ASP A 165 -4.60 15.04 6.74
N SER A 166 -5.44 14.28 6.01
CA SER A 166 -6.89 14.48 5.95
C SER A 166 -7.58 14.30 7.30
N ALA A 167 -8.74 14.91 7.48
CA ALA A 167 -9.56 14.76 8.69
C ALA A 167 -9.84 13.27 9.00
N ARG A 168 -10.08 12.46 7.97
CA ARG A 168 -10.24 11.00 8.12
C ARG A 168 -8.98 10.32 8.66
N ASN A 169 -7.79 10.72 8.22
CA ASN A 169 -6.54 10.10 8.69
C ASN A 169 -6.22 10.47 10.15
N GLN A 170 -6.81 11.55 10.67
CA GLN A 170 -6.70 11.97 12.06
C GLN A 170 -7.78 11.33 12.97
N ASP A 171 -8.77 10.64 12.40
CA ASP A 171 -9.83 9.96 13.17
C ASP A 171 -9.29 8.66 13.81
N PRO A 172 -9.21 8.58 15.16
CA PRO A 172 -8.69 7.38 15.83
C PRO A 172 -9.60 6.14 15.63
N GLN A 173 -10.84 6.33 15.19
CA GLN A 173 -11.79 5.25 14.90
C GLN A 173 -11.83 4.88 13.42
N LYS A 174 -10.90 5.40 12.60
CA LYS A 174 -10.87 5.16 11.16
C LYS A 174 -10.99 3.68 10.81
N PHE A 175 -10.13 2.85 11.38
CA PHE A 175 -10.07 1.43 11.04
C PHE A 175 -11.28 0.63 11.55
N GLN A 176 -11.86 1.00 12.71
CA GLN A 176 -13.11 0.41 13.18
C GLN A 176 -14.28 0.75 12.24
N LYS A 177 -14.34 2.00 11.75
CA LYS A 177 -15.36 2.42 10.76
C LYS A 177 -15.17 1.69 9.43
N ASP A 178 -13.93 1.48 8.99
CA ASP A 178 -13.63 0.72 7.78
C ASP A 178 -14.05 -0.75 7.92
N ALA A 179 -13.72 -1.38 9.03
CA ALA A 179 -14.15 -2.75 9.32
C ALA A 179 -15.68 -2.86 9.26
N LYS A 180 -16.39 -1.90 9.86
CA LYS A 180 -17.85 -1.89 9.85
C LYS A 180 -18.43 -1.76 8.44
N LEU A 181 -17.88 -0.88 7.61
CA LEU A 181 -18.31 -0.72 6.21
C LEU A 181 -18.12 -2.01 5.41
N LEU A 182 -16.99 -2.71 5.62
CA LEU A 182 -16.69 -3.97 4.93
C LEU A 182 -17.57 -5.11 5.42
N GLU A 183 -17.83 -5.21 6.74
CA GLU A 183 -18.77 -6.19 7.27
C GLU A 183 -20.19 -6.02 6.71
N ASP A 184 -20.65 -4.77 6.63
CA ASP A 184 -22.00 -4.49 6.11
C ASP A 184 -22.07 -4.78 4.60
N ALA A 185 -21.02 -4.49 3.85
CA ALA A 185 -20.94 -4.84 2.44
C ALA A 185 -20.92 -6.36 2.21
N LEU A 186 -20.17 -7.12 3.00
CA LEU A 186 -20.10 -8.59 2.89
C LEU A 186 -21.44 -9.30 3.09
N LYS A 187 -22.42 -8.65 3.75
CA LYS A 187 -23.76 -9.24 3.96
C LYS A 187 -24.58 -9.34 2.68
N THR A 188 -24.32 -8.45 1.73
CA THR A 188 -25.12 -8.31 0.50
C THR A 188 -24.31 -8.49 -0.78
N GLU A 189 -22.98 -8.56 -0.69
CA GLU A 189 -22.13 -8.77 -1.87
C GLU A 189 -22.24 -10.21 -2.37
N GLU A 190 -22.53 -10.38 -3.64
CA GLU A 190 -22.66 -11.68 -4.31
C GLU A 190 -21.45 -11.99 -5.20
N ASP A 191 -20.71 -10.98 -5.64
CA ASP A 191 -19.51 -11.16 -6.46
C ASP A 191 -18.37 -11.75 -5.63
N GLU A 192 -17.91 -12.93 -6.00
CA GLU A 192 -16.89 -13.69 -5.25
C GLU A 192 -15.54 -12.96 -5.22
N PHE A 193 -15.15 -12.25 -6.29
CA PHE A 193 -13.93 -11.44 -6.31
C PHE A 193 -14.01 -10.29 -5.32
N LEU A 194 -15.13 -9.56 -5.29
CA LEU A 194 -15.36 -8.48 -4.33
C LEU A 194 -15.42 -9.00 -2.90
N ARG A 195 -16.06 -10.14 -2.66
CA ARG A 195 -16.05 -10.79 -1.35
C ARG A 195 -14.66 -11.11 -0.86
N ALA A 196 -13.79 -11.69 -1.72
CA ALA A 196 -12.41 -11.98 -1.38
C ALA A 196 -11.63 -10.70 -1.03
N ARG A 197 -11.79 -9.65 -1.84
CA ARG A 197 -11.19 -8.34 -1.60
C ARG A 197 -11.67 -7.70 -0.29
N TYR A 198 -12.98 -7.70 -0.03
CA TYR A 198 -13.54 -7.14 1.21
C TYR A 198 -13.05 -7.91 2.43
N THR A 199 -12.97 -9.22 2.37
CA THR A 199 -12.43 -10.07 3.45
C THR A 199 -10.97 -9.74 3.74
N PHE A 200 -10.14 -9.51 2.69
CA PHE A 200 -8.76 -9.10 2.84
C PHE A 200 -8.62 -7.76 3.57
N TYR A 201 -9.34 -6.73 3.12
CA TYR A 201 -9.26 -5.40 3.74
C TYR A 201 -9.96 -5.35 5.10
N LEU A 202 -10.94 -6.20 5.34
CA LEU A 202 -11.55 -6.38 6.67
C LEU A 202 -10.53 -6.93 7.68
N ALA A 203 -9.75 -7.94 7.27
CA ALA A 203 -8.66 -8.47 8.10
C ALA A 203 -7.62 -7.37 8.43
N GLN A 204 -7.25 -6.55 7.44
CA GLN A 204 -6.33 -5.43 7.67
C GLN A 204 -6.94 -4.38 8.62
N SER A 205 -8.20 -4.01 8.42
CA SER A 205 -8.89 -3.03 9.27
C SER A 205 -8.96 -3.48 10.73
N TYR A 206 -9.21 -4.79 10.96
CA TYR A 206 -9.16 -5.35 12.31
C TYR A 206 -7.75 -5.35 12.89
N ARG A 207 -6.72 -5.68 12.11
CA ARG A 207 -5.32 -5.59 12.55
C ARG A 207 -4.95 -4.16 12.94
N ASP A 208 -5.28 -3.19 12.10
CA ASP A 208 -4.93 -1.79 12.28
C ASP A 208 -5.77 -1.10 13.38
N SER A 209 -6.90 -1.70 13.76
CA SER A 209 -7.69 -1.33 14.94
C SER A 209 -7.33 -2.12 16.21
N GLU A 210 -6.16 -2.80 16.22
CA GLU A 210 -5.64 -3.56 17.35
C GLU A 210 -6.57 -4.71 17.82
N ASN A 211 -7.26 -5.36 16.87
CA ASN A 211 -8.09 -6.52 17.13
C ASN A 211 -7.52 -7.78 16.48
N PRO A 212 -6.45 -8.37 17.05
CA PRO A 212 -5.69 -9.44 16.41
C PRO A 212 -6.49 -10.74 16.19
N TYR A 213 -7.47 -11.04 17.04
CA TYR A 213 -8.30 -12.25 16.91
C TYR A 213 -9.19 -12.20 15.67
N PHE A 214 -9.89 -11.06 15.44
CA PHE A 214 -10.71 -10.91 14.24
C PHE A 214 -9.83 -10.75 13.00
N ALA A 215 -8.70 -10.05 13.08
CA ALA A 215 -7.74 -9.97 12.00
C ALA A 215 -7.27 -11.36 11.55
N LEU A 216 -6.83 -12.20 12.49
CA LEU A 216 -6.41 -13.58 12.21
C LEU A 216 -7.54 -14.40 11.57
N LYS A 217 -8.76 -14.31 12.13
CA LYS A 217 -9.93 -15.00 11.57
C LYS A 217 -10.12 -14.67 10.09
N PHE A 218 -10.18 -13.38 9.75
CA PHE A 218 -10.46 -12.96 8.39
C PHE A 218 -9.29 -13.16 7.42
N TYR A 219 -8.02 -13.10 7.87
CA TYR A 219 -6.91 -13.52 7.05
C TYR A 219 -6.97 -15.01 6.71
N LEU A 220 -7.31 -15.87 7.68
CA LEU A 220 -7.50 -17.31 7.44
C LEU A 220 -8.74 -17.60 6.55
N GLU A 221 -9.80 -16.81 6.65
CA GLU A 221 -10.94 -16.91 5.74
C GLU A 221 -10.54 -16.50 4.31
N ARG A 222 -9.75 -15.40 4.15
CA ARG A 222 -9.29 -14.92 2.86
C ARG A 222 -8.47 -15.94 2.08
N VAL A 223 -7.60 -16.71 2.72
CA VAL A 223 -6.71 -17.67 2.04
C VAL A 223 -7.47 -18.84 1.42
N GLU A 224 -8.68 -19.15 1.89
CA GLU A 224 -9.56 -20.17 1.33
C GLU A 224 -10.30 -19.67 0.07
N MET A 225 -10.26 -18.36 -0.21
CA MET A 225 -10.88 -17.77 -1.37
C MET A 225 -9.91 -17.77 -2.55
N GLY A 226 -10.41 -17.85 -3.78
CA GLY A 226 -9.63 -17.77 -5.01
C GLY A 226 -9.04 -16.38 -5.30
N PHE A 227 -8.82 -16.14 -6.58
CA PHE A 227 -8.38 -14.86 -7.16
C PHE A 227 -6.91 -14.54 -6.91
N TRP A 228 -6.57 -13.37 -6.41
CA TRP A 228 -5.22 -12.82 -6.44
C TRP A 228 -4.28 -13.45 -5.40
N GLU A 229 -3.27 -14.18 -5.88
CA GLU A 229 -2.30 -14.90 -5.04
C GLU A 229 -1.47 -13.98 -4.13
N GLU A 230 -1.23 -12.72 -4.53
CA GLU A 230 -0.54 -11.75 -3.69
C GLU A 230 -1.33 -11.43 -2.40
N GLU A 231 -2.66 -11.28 -2.49
CA GLU A 231 -3.48 -11.10 -1.29
C GLU A 231 -3.49 -12.36 -0.41
N LYS A 232 -3.45 -13.56 -0.99
CA LYS A 232 -3.34 -14.82 -0.24
C LYS A 232 -1.98 -14.92 0.46
N TYR A 233 -0.89 -14.59 -0.25
CA TYR A 233 0.45 -14.53 0.34
C TYR A 233 0.47 -13.61 1.56
N ILE A 234 0.01 -12.37 1.40
CA ILE A 234 -0.05 -11.39 2.50
C ILE A 234 -0.94 -11.89 3.64
N SER A 235 -2.05 -12.54 3.33
CA SER A 235 -2.96 -13.07 4.35
C SER A 235 -2.29 -14.15 5.20
N TYR A 236 -1.62 -15.14 4.59
CA TYR A 236 -0.84 -16.14 5.33
C TYR A 236 0.32 -15.51 6.09
N PHE A 237 1.06 -14.58 5.47
CA PHE A 237 2.16 -13.89 6.12
C PHE A 237 1.72 -13.13 7.38
N LYS A 238 0.64 -12.34 7.28
CA LYS A 238 0.08 -11.61 8.42
C LYS A 238 -0.58 -12.53 9.44
N ALA A 239 -1.23 -13.63 9.00
CA ALA A 239 -1.75 -14.65 9.90
C ALA A 239 -0.64 -15.29 10.73
N GLY A 240 0.50 -15.65 10.13
CA GLY A 240 1.66 -16.17 10.86
C GLY A 240 2.20 -15.20 11.92
N GLN A 241 2.29 -13.91 11.59
CA GLN A 241 2.68 -12.87 12.55
C GLN A 241 1.68 -12.72 13.70
N LEU A 242 0.38 -12.78 13.41
CA LEU A 242 -0.68 -12.71 14.43
C LEU A 242 -0.71 -13.97 15.30
N MET A 243 -0.49 -15.16 14.73
CA MET A 243 -0.39 -16.40 15.51
C MET A 243 0.78 -16.36 16.48
N GLU A 244 1.94 -15.80 16.08
CA GLU A 244 3.06 -15.57 16.99
C GLU A 244 2.67 -14.60 18.12
N GLN A 245 2.02 -13.48 17.80
CA GLN A 245 1.54 -12.50 18.79
C GLN A 245 0.54 -13.10 19.78
N LEU A 246 -0.27 -14.06 19.34
CA LEU A 246 -1.34 -14.70 20.12
C LEU A 246 -0.91 -16.01 20.77
N ASP A 247 0.39 -16.33 20.79
CA ASP A 247 0.98 -17.52 21.40
C ASP A 247 0.37 -18.85 20.90
N TYR A 248 0.12 -18.95 19.58
CA TYR A 248 -0.28 -20.21 18.95
C TYR A 248 0.87 -21.24 18.98
N SER A 249 0.56 -22.49 18.69
CA SER A 249 1.59 -23.55 18.66
C SER A 249 2.67 -23.27 17.61
N GLU A 250 3.90 -23.64 17.91
CA GLU A 250 5.05 -23.52 17.01
C GLU A 250 4.78 -24.11 15.62
N ASP A 251 4.16 -25.30 15.59
CA ASP A 251 3.82 -25.97 14.32
C ASP A 251 2.83 -25.16 13.49
N SER A 252 1.82 -24.53 14.13
CA SER A 252 0.87 -23.67 13.45
C SER A 252 1.53 -22.42 12.87
N ILE A 253 2.41 -21.78 13.63
CA ILE A 253 3.13 -20.58 13.20
C ILE A 253 4.04 -20.90 12.01
N ILE A 254 4.88 -21.91 12.13
CA ILE A 254 5.83 -22.31 11.08
C ILE A 254 5.08 -22.73 9.81
N SER A 255 4.05 -23.58 9.93
CA SER A 255 3.26 -24.04 8.78
C SER A 255 2.57 -22.88 8.06
N THR A 256 2.03 -21.92 8.80
CA THR A 256 1.35 -20.74 8.21
C THR A 256 2.32 -19.87 7.39
N PHE A 257 3.54 -19.63 7.88
CA PHE A 257 4.55 -18.93 7.08
C PHE A 257 4.98 -19.72 5.84
N LEU A 258 5.07 -21.04 5.95
CA LEU A 258 5.39 -21.90 4.80
C LEU A 258 4.26 -21.94 3.76
N MET A 259 2.98 -21.86 4.19
CA MET A 259 1.85 -21.73 3.27
C MET A 259 1.91 -20.39 2.50
N ALA A 260 2.38 -19.30 3.11
CA ALA A 260 2.66 -18.07 2.37
C ALA A 260 3.69 -18.32 1.26
N GLN A 261 4.77 -19.06 1.58
CA GLN A 261 5.82 -19.38 0.61
C GLN A 261 5.32 -20.25 -0.55
N GLU A 262 4.35 -21.14 -0.31
CA GLU A 262 3.69 -21.91 -1.38
C GLU A 262 2.85 -21.01 -2.31
N CYS A 263 2.18 -19.97 -1.77
CA CYS A 263 1.42 -19.02 -2.59
C CYS A 263 2.31 -18.20 -3.52
N ASN A 264 3.45 -17.70 -3.02
CA ASN A 264 4.43 -17.00 -3.85
C ASN A 264 5.86 -17.36 -3.46
N PRO A 265 6.46 -18.37 -4.13
CA PRO A 265 7.80 -18.85 -3.81
C PRO A 265 8.91 -17.84 -4.13
N ASN A 266 8.63 -16.73 -4.82
CA ASN A 266 9.64 -15.72 -5.15
C ASN A 266 9.82 -14.67 -4.06
N ARG A 267 8.92 -14.61 -3.07
CA ARG A 267 8.95 -13.66 -1.97
C ARG A 267 9.79 -14.14 -0.79
N ALA A 268 10.34 -13.20 -0.01
CA ALA A 268 11.25 -13.49 1.11
C ALA A 268 10.68 -13.19 2.50
N GLU A 269 9.61 -12.40 2.62
CA GLU A 269 9.15 -11.86 3.90
C GLU A 269 8.69 -12.95 4.87
N ALA A 270 7.91 -13.93 4.38
CA ALA A 270 7.47 -15.07 5.19
C ALA A 270 8.66 -15.95 5.62
N LEU A 271 9.63 -16.21 4.71
CA LEU A 271 10.86 -16.90 5.05
C LEU A 271 11.67 -16.15 6.10
N CYS A 272 11.82 -14.84 5.98
CA CYS A 272 12.53 -14.03 6.95
C CYS A 272 11.89 -14.14 8.35
N SER A 273 10.56 -14.07 8.42
CA SER A 273 9.83 -14.19 9.68
C SER A 273 9.95 -15.58 10.30
N VAL A 274 9.83 -16.65 9.51
CA VAL A 274 9.99 -18.00 10.04
C VAL A 274 11.43 -18.31 10.45
N VAL A 275 12.44 -17.77 9.76
CA VAL A 275 13.86 -17.90 10.15
C VAL A 275 14.09 -17.20 11.49
N ARG A 276 13.59 -15.99 11.65
CA ARG A 276 13.63 -15.26 12.91
C ARG A 276 12.95 -16.05 14.04
N TYR A 277 11.74 -16.56 13.79
CA TYR A 277 10.99 -17.36 14.75
C TYR A 277 11.78 -18.62 15.15
N CYS A 278 12.28 -19.39 14.19
CA CYS A 278 13.06 -20.60 14.43
C CYS A 278 14.30 -20.33 15.28
N ARG A 279 15.09 -19.29 14.98
CA ARG A 279 16.29 -18.98 15.76
C ARG A 279 15.97 -18.51 17.19
N THR A 280 14.90 -17.74 17.39
CA THR A 280 14.49 -17.26 18.73
C THR A 280 13.94 -18.41 19.61
N HIS A 281 13.48 -19.52 18.99
CA HIS A 281 12.95 -20.69 19.68
C HIS A 281 13.90 -21.90 19.61
N GLY A 282 15.19 -21.68 19.32
CA GLY A 282 16.21 -22.74 19.35
C GLY A 282 16.19 -23.72 18.15
N ARG A 283 15.33 -23.49 17.14
CA ARG A 283 15.23 -24.30 15.91
C ARG A 283 16.26 -23.86 14.86
N ASN A 284 17.50 -23.60 15.29
CA ASN A 284 18.52 -22.94 14.48
C ASN A 284 18.81 -23.67 13.16
N HIS A 285 18.82 -25.02 13.15
CA HIS A 285 19.08 -25.79 11.94
C HIS A 285 17.96 -25.61 10.88
N LEU A 286 16.70 -25.61 11.31
CA LEU A 286 15.57 -25.30 10.43
C LEU A 286 15.67 -23.87 9.92
N GLY A 287 15.95 -22.90 10.80
CA GLY A 287 16.18 -21.50 10.42
C GLY A 287 17.32 -21.34 9.39
N TYR A 288 18.43 -22.11 9.55
CA TYR A 288 19.52 -22.13 8.58
C TYR A 288 19.07 -22.61 7.19
N ILE A 289 18.32 -23.72 7.12
CA ILE A 289 17.85 -24.29 5.85
C ILE A 289 16.92 -23.30 5.14
N LEU A 290 15.92 -22.76 5.84
CA LEU A 290 14.96 -21.82 5.28
C LEU A 290 15.60 -20.48 4.91
N GLY A 291 16.52 -20.00 5.73
CA GLY A 291 17.26 -18.77 5.47
C GLY A 291 18.15 -18.86 4.23
N LYS A 292 18.76 -20.03 3.99
CA LYS A 292 19.55 -20.28 2.78
C LYS A 292 18.71 -20.18 1.50
N GLU A 293 17.48 -20.65 1.54
CA GLU A 293 16.51 -20.46 0.46
C GLU A 293 16.13 -18.98 0.31
N GLY A 294 15.88 -18.29 1.43
CA GLY A 294 15.48 -16.88 1.44
C GLY A 294 16.53 -15.93 0.87
N LEU A 295 17.83 -16.21 1.04
CA LEU A 295 18.93 -15.41 0.50
C LEU A 295 18.93 -15.31 -1.04
N ASN A 296 18.30 -16.26 -1.73
CA ASN A 296 18.23 -16.29 -3.19
C ASN A 296 17.08 -15.46 -3.77
N LYS A 297 16.16 -15.01 -2.92
CA LYS A 297 14.98 -14.24 -3.35
C LYS A 297 15.37 -12.81 -3.69
N LYS A 298 14.72 -12.26 -4.71
CA LYS A 298 14.94 -10.87 -5.15
C LYS A 298 13.64 -10.11 -5.06
N PHE A 299 13.76 -8.84 -4.72
CA PHE A 299 12.63 -7.92 -4.77
C PHE A 299 12.07 -7.81 -6.21
N ASN A 300 10.74 -7.73 -6.30
CA ASN A 300 10.02 -7.39 -7.52
C ASN A 300 9.02 -6.25 -7.19
N GLU A 301 8.95 -5.26 -8.06
CA GLU A 301 8.06 -4.09 -7.90
C GLU A 301 6.57 -4.46 -7.92
N ASP A 302 6.22 -5.61 -8.50
CA ASP A 302 4.84 -6.13 -8.55
C ASP A 302 4.37 -6.76 -7.23
N PHE A 303 5.24 -6.92 -6.24
CA PHE A 303 4.87 -7.51 -4.95
C PHE A 303 3.99 -6.57 -4.13
N LEU A 304 2.82 -7.07 -3.74
CA LEU A 304 1.90 -6.34 -2.87
C LEU A 304 2.51 -6.13 -1.48
N PHE A 305 2.52 -4.90 -0.98
CA PHE A 305 3.01 -4.53 0.36
C PHE A 305 4.38 -5.12 0.72
N ALA A 306 5.31 -5.13 -0.24
CA ALA A 306 6.64 -5.68 -0.02
C ALA A 306 7.42 -4.95 1.08
N GLU A 307 8.08 -5.71 1.94
CA GLU A 307 8.96 -5.20 2.99
C GLU A 307 10.41 -5.12 2.46
N MET A 308 10.77 -4.00 1.83
CA MET A 308 12.06 -3.80 1.16
C MET A 308 13.28 -4.16 2.01
N TRP A 309 13.24 -3.83 3.32
CA TRP A 309 14.33 -4.11 4.25
C TRP A 309 14.69 -5.60 4.32
N VAL A 310 13.72 -6.50 4.08
CA VAL A 310 13.94 -7.95 4.05
C VAL A 310 14.92 -8.33 2.95
N TYR A 311 14.73 -7.75 1.75
CA TYR A 311 15.57 -8.02 0.58
C TYR A 311 16.90 -7.26 0.65
N ASP A 312 16.90 -6.08 1.24
CA ASP A 312 18.09 -5.25 1.34
C ASP A 312 19.11 -5.79 2.33
N TRP A 313 18.65 -6.32 3.49
CA TRP A 313 19.55 -6.78 4.55
C TRP A 313 18.92 -7.78 5.55
N GLY A 314 17.61 -7.70 5.81
CA GLY A 314 16.97 -8.42 6.91
C GLY A 314 17.09 -9.94 6.81
N MET A 315 16.85 -10.53 5.62
CA MET A 315 17.01 -11.96 5.41
C MET A 315 18.47 -12.41 5.64
N ALA A 316 19.44 -11.63 5.17
CA ALA A 316 20.85 -11.95 5.37
C ALA A 316 21.24 -11.89 6.85
N ASP A 317 20.69 -10.93 7.59
CA ASP A 317 20.93 -10.78 9.02
C ASP A 317 20.38 -11.99 9.81
N GLU A 318 19.11 -12.35 9.62
CA GLU A 318 18.50 -13.51 10.28
C GLU A 318 19.19 -14.82 9.92
N PHE A 319 19.54 -15.00 8.65
CA PHE A 319 20.32 -16.16 8.20
C PHE A 319 21.70 -16.25 8.88
N SER A 320 22.40 -15.11 9.00
CA SER A 320 23.75 -15.10 9.58
C SER A 320 23.78 -15.66 11.00
N ILE A 321 22.75 -15.33 11.79
CA ILE A 321 22.60 -15.78 13.17
C ILE A 321 22.21 -17.27 13.21
N ALA A 322 21.24 -17.68 12.40
CA ALA A 322 20.82 -19.08 12.30
C ALA A 322 21.99 -19.99 11.85
N ALA A 323 22.78 -19.54 10.89
CA ALA A 323 23.97 -20.24 10.40
C ALA A 323 25.02 -20.42 11.51
N TYR A 324 25.30 -19.38 12.30
CA TYR A 324 26.23 -19.48 13.43
C TYR A 324 25.82 -20.58 14.43
N TRP A 325 24.57 -20.50 14.89
CA TRP A 325 24.05 -21.45 15.89
C TRP A 325 23.82 -22.86 15.36
N SER A 326 23.82 -23.03 14.04
CA SER A 326 23.77 -24.34 13.36
C SER A 326 25.16 -24.90 13.03
N GLY A 327 26.24 -24.25 13.46
CA GLY A 327 27.62 -24.66 13.22
C GLY A 327 28.23 -24.27 11.88
N HIS A 328 27.49 -23.51 11.05
CA HIS A 328 27.94 -23.03 9.76
C HIS A 328 28.69 -21.69 9.90
N HIS A 329 29.73 -21.66 10.75
CA HIS A 329 30.43 -20.42 11.16
C HIS A 329 31.05 -19.66 10.00
N ARG A 330 31.52 -20.34 8.94
CA ARG A 330 32.10 -19.67 7.77
C ARG A 330 31.04 -18.89 6.99
N GLU A 331 29.87 -19.48 6.74
CA GLU A 331 28.75 -18.80 6.05
C GLU A 331 28.26 -17.61 6.88
N SER A 332 28.12 -17.79 8.20
CA SER A 332 27.80 -16.71 9.13
C SER A 332 28.79 -15.55 9.02
N TYR A 333 30.09 -15.84 9.09
CA TYR A 333 31.16 -14.84 8.96
C TYR A 333 31.09 -14.05 7.63
N GLU A 334 30.96 -14.77 6.52
CA GLU A 334 30.94 -14.16 5.18
C GLU A 334 29.71 -13.26 4.98
N VAL A 335 28.56 -13.67 5.50
CA VAL A 335 27.33 -12.87 5.41
C VAL A 335 27.38 -11.65 6.33
N CYS A 336 27.84 -11.78 7.58
CA CYS A 336 28.04 -10.65 8.49
C CYS A 336 29.01 -9.60 7.90
N ARG A 337 30.09 -10.06 7.25
CA ARG A 337 31.06 -9.15 6.59
C ARG A 337 30.40 -8.32 5.47
N LYS A 338 29.57 -8.98 4.64
CA LYS A 338 28.81 -8.30 3.58
C LYS A 338 27.80 -7.31 4.14
N LEU A 339 27.14 -7.65 5.25
CA LEU A 339 26.20 -6.75 5.92
C LEU A 339 26.88 -5.49 6.47
N LEU A 340 28.09 -5.60 7.02
CA LEU A 340 28.87 -4.44 7.50
C LEU A 340 29.28 -3.49 6.36
N GLU A 341 29.41 -3.99 5.15
CA GLU A 341 29.73 -3.21 3.94
C GLU A 341 28.45 -2.66 3.25
N ASN A 342 27.26 -3.05 3.67
CA ASN A 342 26.01 -2.69 3.03
C ASN A 342 25.45 -1.37 3.58
N PRO A 343 25.37 -0.28 2.79
CA PRO A 343 24.92 1.03 3.25
C PRO A 343 23.43 1.10 3.62
N LYS A 344 22.64 0.06 3.29
CA LYS A 344 21.21 -0.03 3.62
C LYS A 344 20.96 -0.62 5.01
N VAL A 345 21.97 -1.18 5.66
CA VAL A 345 21.88 -1.67 7.04
C VAL A 345 21.83 -0.48 7.99
N PRO A 346 20.82 -0.39 8.88
CA PRO A 346 20.73 0.68 9.85
C PRO A 346 21.96 0.73 10.79
N LEU A 347 22.42 1.93 11.12
CA LEU A 347 23.64 2.13 11.92
C LEU A 347 23.57 1.51 13.33
N ASP A 348 22.40 1.43 13.91
CA ASP A 348 22.14 0.80 15.21
C ASP A 348 22.34 -0.72 15.20
N HIS A 349 22.33 -1.37 14.04
CA HIS A 349 22.64 -2.79 13.89
C HIS A 349 24.15 -3.08 13.83
N MET A 350 24.99 -2.08 13.49
CA MET A 350 26.42 -2.26 13.28
C MET A 350 27.19 -2.82 14.50
N PRO A 351 26.93 -2.39 15.76
CA PRO A 351 27.60 -2.96 16.91
C PRO A 351 27.35 -4.47 17.04
N ARG A 352 26.11 -4.92 16.94
CA ARG A 352 25.74 -6.35 17.01
C ARG A 352 26.35 -7.17 15.87
N LEU A 353 26.38 -6.64 14.66
CA LEU A 353 27.01 -7.31 13.52
C LEU A 353 28.51 -7.50 13.72
N ASN A 354 29.21 -6.49 14.30
CA ASN A 354 30.62 -6.62 14.66
C ASN A 354 30.87 -7.68 15.73
N GLU A 355 30.00 -7.79 16.73
CA GLU A 355 30.06 -8.86 17.71
C GLU A 355 29.84 -10.24 17.08
N ASN A 356 28.82 -10.39 16.23
CA ASN A 356 28.53 -11.64 15.54
C ASN A 356 29.70 -12.10 14.66
N ILE A 357 30.37 -11.17 13.96
CA ILE A 357 31.56 -11.49 13.17
C ILE A 357 32.73 -11.92 14.04
N GLY A 358 32.87 -11.32 15.24
CA GLY A 358 33.85 -11.70 16.25
C GLY A 358 33.66 -13.14 16.69
N PHE A 359 32.45 -13.51 17.10
CA PHE A 359 32.11 -14.89 17.48
C PHE A 359 32.40 -15.91 16.37
N ALA A 360 32.06 -15.57 15.12
CA ALA A 360 32.35 -16.45 13.99
C ALA A 360 33.85 -16.58 13.69
N LYS A 361 34.64 -15.50 13.81
CA LYS A 361 36.11 -15.50 13.68
C LYS A 361 36.76 -16.44 14.72
N ASP A 362 36.33 -16.33 15.97
CA ASP A 362 36.86 -17.15 17.07
C ASP A 362 36.65 -18.65 16.79
N LYS A 363 35.47 -19.04 16.31
CA LYS A 363 35.16 -20.41 15.92
C LYS A 363 35.99 -20.92 14.73
N LEU A 364 36.37 -20.03 13.83
CA LEU A 364 37.14 -20.32 12.64
C LEU A 364 38.65 -20.20 12.84
N ASN A 365 39.11 -19.78 14.02
CA ASN A 365 40.51 -19.44 14.33
C ASN A 365 41.12 -18.43 13.34
N LEU A 366 40.30 -17.47 12.87
CA LEU A 366 40.73 -16.36 12.00
C LEU A 366 41.32 -15.24 12.86
N LYS A 367 42.51 -14.75 12.50
CA LYS A 367 43.14 -13.59 13.16
C LYS A 367 42.58 -12.27 12.66
#